data_700dbdcedbd6dab9783f6ab6244a6245
#
_entry.id   700dbdcedbd6dab9783f6ab6244a6245
#
_cell.length_a   1.000
_cell.length_b   1.000
_cell.length_c   1.000
_cell.angle_alpha   90.00
_cell.angle_beta   90.00
_cell.angle_gamma   90.00
#
_symmetry.space_group_name_H-M   'P 1'
#
loop_
_entity.id
_entity.type
_entity.pdbx_description
1 polymer ?
#
loop_
_entity_poly.entity_id
_entity_poly.type
_entity_poly.pdbx_seq_one_letter_code
_entity_poly.pdbx_strand_id
1 'polypeptide(L)'
;VGKKHVNILITGAAGFIGSNLAKNILQKDSVVQVIGIDNLNDYYDVSLKEYRLKELNCWDHFSFYKGNIADRSFLEQIFREWEPEIVVNLAAQAGVRYSITNPDAYIESNILGFYNILECCRHSYDDGKPGVKHLVYASSSSIYGLNKEVPYRTEDKTDKPVSLYAATKKSNELLAHAYSKLYGIPCTGLRFFTVYGPCGRP
;
A
#
# COMPACT_ATOMS: atom_id res chain seq x y z
N VAL A 1 -7.35 20.43 -25.83
CA VAL A 1 -7.13 20.34 -24.37
C VAL A 1 -7.03 18.86 -24.07
N GLY A 2 -5.77 18.35 -23.85
CA GLY A 2 -5.56 16.95 -23.51
C GLY A 2 -6.27 16.62 -22.19
N LYS A 3 -6.95 15.48 -22.12
CA LYS A 3 -7.54 14.99 -20.87
C LYS A 3 -6.42 14.83 -19.85
N LYS A 4 -6.48 15.52 -18.73
CA LYS A 4 -5.54 15.35 -17.63
C LYS A 4 -5.77 13.95 -17.08
N HIS A 5 -4.75 13.09 -17.16
CA HIS A 5 -4.80 11.76 -16.54
C HIS A 5 -4.84 11.89 -15.02
N VAL A 6 -5.60 11.03 -14.36
CA VAL A 6 -5.54 10.86 -12.92
C VAL A 6 -4.40 9.89 -12.61
N ASN A 7 -3.41 10.33 -11.84
CA ASN A 7 -2.26 9.53 -11.47
C ASN A 7 -2.56 8.73 -10.19
N ILE A 8 -2.52 7.40 -10.28
CA ILE A 8 -2.73 6.49 -9.15
C ILE A 8 -1.41 5.76 -8.86
N LEU A 9 -0.87 5.98 -7.69
CA LEU A 9 0.31 5.25 -7.20
C LEU A 9 -0.15 4.00 -6.43
N ILE A 10 0.34 2.83 -6.83
CA ILE A 10 0.08 1.55 -6.13
C ILE A 10 1.42 0.98 -5.67
N THR A 11 1.66 0.92 -4.37
CA THR A 11 2.82 0.21 -3.81
C THR A 11 2.48 -1.26 -3.57
N GLY A 12 3.45 -2.16 -3.71
CA GLY A 12 3.19 -3.60 -3.72
C GLY A 12 2.49 -4.06 -5.01
N ALA A 13 2.76 -3.37 -6.13
CA ALA A 13 2.08 -3.59 -7.41
C ALA A 13 2.34 -4.97 -8.04
N ALA A 14 3.48 -5.60 -7.76
CA ALA A 14 3.77 -6.97 -8.18
C ALA A 14 3.21 -8.03 -7.22
N GLY A 15 2.64 -7.59 -6.07
CA GLY A 15 1.96 -8.46 -5.12
C GLY A 15 0.59 -8.94 -5.64
N PHE A 16 0.00 -9.92 -4.94
CA PHE A 16 -1.29 -10.50 -5.32
C PHE A 16 -2.41 -9.46 -5.43
N ILE A 17 -2.63 -8.68 -4.37
CA ILE A 17 -3.71 -7.70 -4.34
C ILE A 17 -3.40 -6.52 -5.27
N GLY A 18 -2.15 -6.01 -5.23
CA GLY A 18 -1.72 -4.86 -6.01
C GLY A 18 -1.84 -5.09 -7.52
N SER A 19 -1.39 -6.24 -8.01
CA SER A 19 -1.46 -6.55 -9.44
C SER A 19 -2.90 -6.72 -9.95
N ASN A 20 -3.76 -7.38 -9.17
CA ASN A 20 -5.17 -7.52 -9.53
C ASN A 20 -5.91 -6.18 -9.51
N LEU A 21 -5.60 -5.31 -8.54
CA LEU A 21 -6.15 -3.96 -8.48
C LEU A 21 -5.69 -3.13 -9.69
N ALA A 22 -4.38 -3.10 -9.97
CA ALA A 22 -3.82 -2.39 -11.11
C ALA A 22 -4.47 -2.85 -12.43
N LYS A 23 -4.53 -4.17 -12.65
CA LYS A 23 -5.18 -4.76 -13.83
C LYS A 23 -6.65 -4.32 -13.96
N ASN A 24 -7.40 -4.34 -12.87
CA ASN A 24 -8.81 -3.95 -12.88
C ASN A 24 -9.01 -2.47 -13.22
N ILE A 25 -8.15 -1.58 -12.70
CA ILE A 25 -8.18 -0.15 -13.03
C ILE A 25 -7.85 0.07 -14.51
N LEU A 26 -6.74 -0.51 -14.97
CA LEU A 26 -6.28 -0.38 -16.36
C LEU A 26 -7.31 -0.89 -17.38
N GLN A 27 -8.06 -1.94 -17.05
CA GLN A 27 -9.12 -2.47 -17.91
C GLN A 27 -10.35 -1.57 -18.01
N LYS A 28 -10.64 -0.80 -16.95
CA LYS A 28 -11.89 -0.03 -16.86
C LYS A 28 -11.77 1.42 -17.28
N ASP A 29 -10.58 2.00 -17.17
CA ASP A 29 -10.40 3.43 -17.39
C ASP A 29 -9.08 3.74 -18.08
N SER A 30 -9.18 4.18 -19.32
CA SER A 30 -8.04 4.59 -20.15
C SER A 30 -7.54 6.03 -19.85
N VAL A 31 -8.22 6.76 -18.98
CA VAL A 31 -7.83 8.12 -18.56
C VAL A 31 -7.00 8.11 -17.29
N VAL A 32 -6.77 6.95 -16.71
CA VAL A 32 -5.95 6.78 -15.51
C VAL A 32 -4.54 6.34 -15.89
N GLN A 33 -3.53 6.99 -15.31
CA GLN A 33 -2.15 6.52 -15.30
C GLN A 33 -1.90 5.76 -14.00
N VAL A 34 -1.48 4.51 -14.08
CA VAL A 34 -1.13 3.70 -12.91
C VAL A 34 0.38 3.61 -12.75
N ILE A 35 0.89 4.03 -11.61
CA ILE A 35 2.30 3.94 -11.24
C ILE A 35 2.45 2.82 -10.21
N GLY A 36 3.16 1.76 -10.56
CA GLY A 36 3.41 0.61 -9.69
C GLY A 36 4.80 0.65 -9.05
N ILE A 37 4.87 0.44 -7.74
CA ILE A 37 6.14 0.24 -7.02
C ILE A 37 6.13 -1.15 -6.37
N ASP A 38 7.25 -1.88 -6.49
CA ASP A 38 7.51 -3.12 -5.74
C ASP A 38 9.02 -3.34 -5.64
N ASN A 39 9.51 -3.89 -4.53
CA ASN A 39 10.93 -4.18 -4.35
C ASN A 39 11.32 -5.56 -4.91
N LEU A 40 10.33 -6.37 -5.32
CA LEU A 40 10.50 -7.72 -5.82
C LEU A 40 11.28 -8.62 -4.86
N ASN A 41 11.04 -8.48 -3.54
CA ASN A 41 11.68 -9.34 -2.54
C ASN A 41 11.34 -10.83 -2.77
N ASP A 42 12.21 -11.69 -2.27
CA ASP A 42 12.17 -13.15 -2.42
C ASP A 42 11.41 -13.88 -1.30
N TYR A 43 10.51 -13.18 -0.60
CA TYR A 43 9.68 -13.79 0.43
C TYR A 43 8.88 -14.99 -0.06
N TYR A 44 8.54 -15.01 -1.34
CA TYR A 44 8.06 -16.14 -2.11
C TYR A 44 8.64 -16.06 -3.53
N ASP A 45 8.44 -17.10 -4.34
CA ASP A 45 9.01 -17.20 -5.69
C ASP A 45 8.77 -15.91 -6.50
N VAL A 46 9.86 -15.26 -6.87
CA VAL A 46 9.86 -13.98 -7.59
C VAL A 46 9.26 -14.13 -8.99
N SER A 47 9.33 -15.31 -9.60
CA SER A 47 8.75 -15.56 -10.92
C SER A 47 7.25 -15.25 -10.98
N LEU A 48 6.54 -15.43 -9.87
CA LEU A 48 5.13 -15.09 -9.77
C LEU A 48 4.89 -13.57 -9.80
N LYS A 49 5.81 -12.78 -9.23
CA LYS A 49 5.79 -11.32 -9.31
C LYS A 49 6.10 -10.84 -10.73
N GLU A 50 7.10 -11.45 -11.37
CA GLU A 50 7.49 -11.15 -12.75
C GLU A 50 6.36 -11.47 -13.73
N TYR A 51 5.67 -12.61 -13.55
CA TYR A 51 4.50 -12.96 -14.34
C TYR A 51 3.40 -11.89 -14.25
N ARG A 52 3.06 -11.42 -13.04
CA ARG A 52 2.06 -10.36 -12.84
C ARG A 52 2.48 -9.04 -13.49
N LEU A 53 3.76 -8.68 -13.38
CA LEU A 53 4.29 -7.47 -14.03
C LEU A 53 4.28 -7.58 -15.55
N LYS A 54 4.57 -8.75 -16.12
CA LYS A 54 4.46 -8.98 -17.57
C LYS A 54 3.06 -8.69 -18.08
N GLU A 55 2.03 -9.11 -17.33
CA GLU A 55 0.63 -8.82 -17.65
C GLU A 55 0.31 -7.31 -17.58
N LEU A 56 0.85 -6.61 -16.58
CA LEU A 56 0.62 -5.17 -16.39
C LEU A 56 1.38 -4.33 -17.42
N ASN A 57 2.60 -4.69 -17.78
CA ASN A 57 3.44 -3.97 -18.73
C ASN A 57 2.90 -4.01 -20.17
N CYS A 58 1.84 -4.77 -20.46
CA CYS A 58 1.13 -4.71 -21.75
C CYS A 58 0.26 -3.45 -21.91
N TRP A 59 0.09 -2.64 -20.86
CA TRP A 59 -0.74 -1.44 -20.87
C TRP A 59 0.12 -0.18 -20.98
N ASP A 60 -0.13 0.66 -22.00
CA ASP A 60 0.63 1.90 -22.25
C ASP A 60 0.54 2.91 -21.10
N HIS A 61 -0.53 2.84 -20.30
CA HIS A 61 -0.77 3.71 -19.16
C HIS A 61 -0.45 3.04 -17.81
N PHE A 62 0.50 2.10 -17.82
CA PHE A 62 1.13 1.53 -16.64
C PHE A 62 2.64 1.81 -16.66
N SER A 63 3.17 2.30 -15.55
CA SER A 63 4.61 2.50 -15.34
C SER A 63 5.06 1.77 -14.09
N PHE A 64 6.13 0.97 -14.19
CA PHE A 64 6.64 0.20 -13.06
C PHE A 64 8.02 0.71 -12.61
N TYR A 65 8.18 0.86 -11.31
CA TYR A 65 9.43 1.22 -10.66
C TYR A 65 9.82 0.16 -9.62
N LYS A 66 10.98 -0.46 -9.81
CA LYS A 66 11.54 -1.36 -8.81
C LYS A 66 12.19 -0.53 -7.70
N GLY A 67 11.67 -0.61 -6.49
CA GLY A 67 12.23 0.13 -5.36
C GLY A 67 11.56 -0.22 -4.03
N ASN A 68 12.19 0.19 -2.94
CA ASN A 68 11.74 -0.05 -1.58
C ASN A 68 11.07 1.20 -1.02
N ILE A 69 9.86 1.07 -0.47
CA ILE A 69 9.18 2.19 0.19
C ILE A 69 9.88 2.68 1.46
N ALA A 70 10.80 1.90 2.02
CA ALA A 70 11.68 2.36 3.09
C ALA A 70 12.76 3.36 2.62
N ASP A 71 13.05 3.40 1.31
CA ASP A 71 13.90 4.44 0.71
C ASP A 71 13.09 5.71 0.44
N ARG A 72 13.28 6.69 1.32
CA ARG A 72 12.58 7.96 1.23
C ARG A 72 12.91 8.74 -0.02
N SER A 73 14.19 8.80 -0.39
CA SER A 73 14.65 9.54 -1.56
C SER A 73 14.04 9.04 -2.85
N PHE A 74 13.92 7.69 -2.97
CA PHE A 74 13.24 7.04 -4.08
C PHE A 74 11.76 7.44 -4.15
N LEU A 75 11.03 7.40 -3.02
CA LEU A 75 9.63 7.80 -2.99
C LEU A 75 9.44 9.28 -3.34
N GLU A 76 10.25 10.17 -2.79
CA GLU A 76 10.20 11.61 -3.08
C GLU A 76 10.44 11.90 -4.57
N GLN A 77 11.31 11.12 -5.24
CA GLN A 77 11.49 11.23 -6.69
C GLN A 77 10.21 10.83 -7.43
N ILE A 78 9.59 9.71 -7.09
CA ILE A 78 8.34 9.24 -7.72
C ILE A 78 7.20 10.26 -7.51
N PHE A 79 7.07 10.80 -6.30
CA PHE A 79 6.04 11.81 -6.00
C PHE A 79 6.25 13.11 -6.76
N ARG A 80 7.51 13.54 -6.98
CA ARG A 80 7.82 14.73 -7.80
C ARG A 80 7.55 14.50 -9.28
N GLU A 81 7.89 13.32 -9.79
CA GLU A 81 7.73 12.99 -11.21
C GLU A 81 6.26 12.84 -11.61
N TRP A 82 5.47 12.17 -10.76
CA TRP A 82 4.12 11.75 -11.12
C TRP A 82 3.01 12.56 -10.45
N GLU A 83 3.29 13.28 -9.38
CA GLU A 83 2.29 14.01 -8.59
C GLU A 83 1.00 13.19 -8.37
N PRO A 84 1.08 12.02 -7.70
CA PRO A 84 -0.06 11.12 -7.60
C PRO A 84 -1.23 11.76 -6.86
N GLU A 85 -2.42 11.66 -7.45
CA GLU A 85 -3.66 12.14 -6.86
C GLU A 85 -4.28 11.13 -5.88
N ILE A 86 -4.06 9.85 -6.14
CA ILE A 86 -4.49 8.74 -5.29
C ILE A 86 -3.29 7.85 -4.99
N VAL A 87 -3.14 7.49 -3.73
CA VAL A 87 -2.09 6.55 -3.28
C VAL A 87 -2.75 5.33 -2.67
N VAL A 88 -2.40 4.14 -3.18
CA VAL A 88 -2.84 2.86 -2.63
C VAL A 88 -1.63 2.11 -2.09
N ASN A 89 -1.44 2.14 -0.78
CA ASN A 89 -0.31 1.51 -0.12
C ASN A 89 -0.64 0.06 0.28
N LEU A 90 -0.19 -0.87 -0.56
CA LEU A 90 -0.30 -2.32 -0.32
C LEU A 90 1.05 -2.97 -0.05
N ALA A 91 2.17 -2.28 -0.31
CA ALA A 91 3.49 -2.76 0.02
C ALA A 91 3.61 -2.98 1.54
N ALA A 92 3.94 -4.20 1.91
CA ALA A 92 4.15 -4.59 3.29
C ALA A 92 4.82 -5.97 3.36
N GLN A 93 5.55 -6.21 4.42
CA GLN A 93 5.85 -7.59 4.81
C GLN A 93 4.60 -8.19 5.45
N ALA A 94 4.06 -9.23 4.82
CA ALA A 94 2.84 -9.92 5.25
C ALA A 94 3.15 -11.26 5.93
N GLY A 95 2.19 -11.77 6.71
CA GLY A 95 2.28 -13.07 7.37
C GLY A 95 2.65 -12.97 8.85
N VAL A 96 1.80 -13.54 9.71
CA VAL A 96 1.99 -13.50 11.17
C VAL A 96 3.20 -14.32 11.59
N ARG A 97 3.36 -15.54 11.02
CA ARG A 97 4.43 -16.46 11.44
C ARG A 97 5.82 -15.95 11.09
N TYR A 98 5.99 -15.39 9.92
CA TYR A 98 7.29 -14.86 9.48
C TYR A 98 7.76 -13.66 10.32
N SER A 99 6.84 -12.93 10.96
CA SER A 99 7.21 -11.84 11.87
C SER A 99 7.93 -12.31 13.15
N ILE A 100 7.89 -13.60 13.44
CA ILE A 100 8.62 -14.19 14.58
C ILE A 100 10.10 -14.43 14.21
N THR A 101 10.35 -14.86 12.97
CA THR A 101 11.70 -15.24 12.51
C THR A 101 12.45 -14.09 11.83
N ASN A 102 11.75 -13.12 11.26
CA ASN A 102 12.34 -11.96 10.59
C ASN A 102 11.60 -10.67 10.96
N PRO A 103 11.70 -10.19 12.22
CA PRO A 103 10.98 -9.01 12.70
C PRO A 103 11.41 -7.71 11.99
N ASP A 104 12.69 -7.57 11.63
CA ASP A 104 13.24 -6.35 11.05
C ASP A 104 12.57 -6.00 9.72
N ALA A 105 12.24 -7.00 8.89
CA ALA A 105 11.52 -6.78 7.64
C ALA A 105 10.14 -6.14 7.85
N TYR A 106 9.51 -6.38 9.01
CA TYR A 106 8.22 -5.77 9.36
C TYR A 106 8.37 -4.33 9.84
N ILE A 107 9.43 -4.05 10.59
CA ILE A 107 9.72 -2.67 11.00
C ILE A 107 10.08 -1.83 9.78
N GLU A 108 10.98 -2.33 8.94
CA GLU A 108 11.40 -1.63 7.72
C GLU A 108 10.21 -1.36 6.78
N SER A 109 9.50 -2.41 6.35
CA SER A 109 8.44 -2.24 5.34
C SER A 109 7.17 -1.62 5.92
N ASN A 110 6.71 -2.10 7.09
CA ASN A 110 5.38 -1.74 7.58
C ASN A 110 5.38 -0.46 8.42
N ILE A 111 6.48 -0.14 9.09
CA ILE A 111 6.57 1.08 9.90
C ILE A 111 7.31 2.17 9.13
N LEU A 112 8.59 1.98 8.82
CA LEU A 112 9.38 2.99 8.14
C LEU A 112 8.84 3.28 6.74
N GLY A 113 8.55 2.24 5.95
CA GLY A 113 7.98 2.39 4.62
C GLY A 113 6.64 3.12 4.63
N PHE A 114 5.74 2.77 5.54
CA PHE A 114 4.45 3.45 5.64
C PHE A 114 4.58 4.90 6.12
N TYR A 115 5.48 5.16 7.07
CA TYR A 115 5.82 6.52 7.50
C TYR A 115 6.31 7.38 6.32
N ASN A 116 7.19 6.84 5.47
CA ASN A 116 7.66 7.55 4.29
C ASN A 116 6.53 7.87 3.31
N ILE A 117 5.58 6.95 3.10
CA ILE A 117 4.38 7.21 2.28
C ILE A 117 3.56 8.37 2.87
N LEU A 118 3.33 8.38 4.19
CA LEU A 118 2.60 9.46 4.86
C LEU A 118 3.30 10.81 4.70
N GLU A 119 4.63 10.84 4.83
CA GLU A 119 5.41 12.05 4.64
C GLU A 119 5.37 12.55 3.19
N CYS A 120 5.50 11.65 2.21
CA CYS A 120 5.34 12.03 0.81
C CYS A 120 3.94 12.56 0.51
N CYS A 121 2.88 11.95 1.08
CA CYS A 121 1.53 12.48 0.98
C CYS A 121 1.41 13.87 1.63
N ARG A 122 2.01 14.09 2.81
CA ARG A 122 2.03 15.39 3.48
C ARG A 122 2.68 16.46 2.62
N HIS A 123 3.88 16.17 2.10
CA HIS A 123 4.65 17.10 1.28
C HIS A 123 4.07 17.30 -0.13
N SER A 124 3.12 16.47 -0.56
CA SER A 124 2.46 16.67 -1.85
C SER A 124 1.62 17.94 -1.92
N TYR A 125 1.29 18.56 -0.77
CA TYR A 125 0.55 19.82 -0.67
C TYR A 125 1.46 21.06 -0.61
N ASP A 126 2.77 20.86 -0.52
CA ASP A 126 3.71 21.98 -0.44
C ASP A 126 3.61 22.86 -1.70
N ASP A 127 3.97 24.13 -1.56
CA ASP A 127 3.92 25.13 -2.63
C ASP A 127 2.51 25.36 -3.23
N GLY A 128 1.46 25.07 -2.45
CA GLY A 128 0.07 25.28 -2.86
C GLY A 128 -0.44 24.28 -3.89
N LYS A 129 0.22 23.15 -4.05
CA LYS A 129 -0.21 22.03 -4.92
C LYS A 129 -1.50 21.39 -4.39
N PRO A 130 -2.33 20.80 -5.26
CA PRO A 130 -3.56 20.12 -4.85
C PRO A 130 -3.31 18.88 -3.98
N GLY A 131 -2.11 18.29 -4.06
CA GLY A 131 -1.69 17.16 -3.27
C GLY A 131 -2.45 15.86 -3.51
N VAL A 132 -2.18 14.88 -2.65
CA VAL A 132 -2.86 13.57 -2.66
C VAL A 132 -4.30 13.71 -2.19
N LYS A 133 -5.27 13.41 -3.05
CA LYS A 133 -6.70 13.50 -2.75
C LYS A 133 -7.18 12.38 -1.83
N HIS A 134 -6.54 11.22 -1.86
CA HIS A 134 -6.88 10.10 -0.99
C HIS A 134 -5.73 9.10 -0.85
N LEU A 135 -5.46 8.71 0.40
CA LEU A 135 -4.58 7.59 0.73
C LEU A 135 -5.42 6.40 1.18
N VAL A 136 -5.35 5.30 0.42
CA VAL A 136 -5.91 4.00 0.83
C VAL A 136 -4.76 3.12 1.27
N TYR A 137 -4.89 2.43 2.40
CA TYR A 137 -3.82 1.55 2.88
C TYR A 137 -4.34 0.23 3.44
N ALA A 138 -3.52 -0.81 3.32
CA ALA A 138 -3.82 -2.14 3.84
C ALA A 138 -3.56 -2.21 5.35
N SER A 139 -4.62 -2.28 6.15
CA SER A 139 -4.61 -2.83 7.50
C SER A 139 -4.85 -4.35 7.45
N SER A 140 -5.26 -4.97 8.54
CA SER A 140 -5.45 -6.42 8.61
C SER A 140 -6.46 -6.80 9.68
N SER A 141 -7.23 -7.85 9.46
CA SER A 141 -8.07 -8.46 10.50
C SER A 141 -7.29 -8.99 11.70
N SER A 142 -5.96 -9.22 11.57
CA SER A 142 -5.10 -9.64 12.68
C SER A 142 -5.05 -8.64 13.84
N ILE A 143 -5.42 -7.37 13.61
CA ILE A 143 -5.48 -6.36 14.68
C ILE A 143 -6.58 -6.61 15.70
N TYR A 144 -7.61 -7.40 15.35
CA TYR A 144 -8.65 -7.80 16.31
C TYR A 144 -8.12 -8.71 17.43
N GLY A 145 -6.93 -9.31 17.24
CA GLY A 145 -6.26 -10.09 18.26
C GLY A 145 -7.09 -11.28 18.75
N LEU A 146 -7.34 -11.33 20.04
CA LEU A 146 -8.13 -12.38 20.70
C LEU A 146 -9.61 -12.02 20.90
N ASN A 147 -10.14 -11.04 20.15
CA ASN A 147 -11.57 -10.73 20.19
C ASN A 147 -12.40 -11.98 19.85
N LYS A 148 -13.37 -12.31 20.69
CA LYS A 148 -14.25 -13.49 20.55
C LYS A 148 -15.62 -13.12 19.97
N GLU A 149 -15.95 -11.84 19.91
CA GLU A 149 -17.22 -11.37 19.39
C GLU A 149 -17.20 -11.38 17.85
N VAL A 150 -18.13 -12.07 17.24
CA VAL A 150 -18.29 -12.15 15.79
C VAL A 150 -19.74 -11.79 15.41
N PRO A 151 -19.95 -11.11 14.27
CA PRO A 151 -18.95 -10.63 13.32
C PRO A 151 -18.13 -9.47 13.87
N TYR A 152 -16.85 -9.37 13.49
CA TYR A 152 -16.00 -8.24 13.85
C TYR A 152 -16.55 -6.92 13.29
N ARG A 153 -16.44 -5.85 14.08
CA ARG A 153 -16.92 -4.52 13.72
C ARG A 153 -15.74 -3.52 13.64
N THR A 154 -15.94 -2.46 12.89
CA THR A 154 -14.92 -1.40 12.78
C THR A 154 -14.69 -0.68 14.11
N GLU A 155 -15.72 -0.63 14.96
CA GLU A 155 -15.72 0.01 16.29
C GLU A 155 -15.08 -0.85 17.38
N ASP A 156 -14.84 -2.14 17.12
CA ASP A 156 -14.25 -3.04 18.09
C ASP A 156 -12.86 -2.55 18.51
N LYS A 157 -12.56 -2.70 19.82
CA LYS A 157 -11.25 -2.38 20.35
C LYS A 157 -10.17 -3.28 19.77
N THR A 158 -9.12 -2.67 19.23
CA THR A 158 -8.00 -3.35 18.57
C THR A 158 -6.65 -2.95 19.20
N ASP A 159 -6.65 -2.75 20.53
CA ASP A 159 -5.50 -2.26 21.30
C ASP A 159 -4.60 -3.38 21.85
N LYS A 160 -4.94 -4.66 21.60
CA LYS A 160 -4.20 -5.83 22.11
C LYS A 160 -3.80 -6.78 20.98
N PRO A 161 -2.95 -6.34 20.02
CA PRO A 161 -2.44 -7.21 18.97
C PRO A 161 -1.59 -8.35 19.58
N VAL A 162 -1.70 -9.55 19.00
CA VAL A 162 -1.01 -10.76 19.51
C VAL A 162 0.16 -11.20 18.63
N SER A 163 0.58 -10.37 17.69
CA SER A 163 1.77 -10.61 16.85
C SER A 163 2.42 -9.29 16.48
N LEU A 164 3.72 -9.32 16.15
CA LEU A 164 4.42 -8.14 15.63
C LEU A 164 3.77 -7.62 14.35
N TYR A 165 3.39 -8.52 13.44
CA TYR A 165 2.64 -8.13 12.23
C TYR A 165 1.37 -7.34 12.57
N ALA A 166 0.55 -7.85 13.48
CA ALA A 166 -0.67 -7.15 13.91
C ALA A 166 -0.34 -5.80 14.56
N ALA A 167 0.71 -5.74 15.38
CA ALA A 167 1.17 -4.49 16.00
C ALA A 167 1.59 -3.46 14.95
N THR A 168 2.34 -3.86 13.90
CA THR A 168 2.71 -2.94 12.81
C THR A 168 1.48 -2.45 12.04
N LYS A 169 0.50 -3.31 11.78
CA LYS A 169 -0.74 -2.89 11.10
C LYS A 169 -1.60 -1.97 11.95
N LYS A 170 -1.68 -2.22 13.26
CA LYS A 170 -2.33 -1.29 14.18
C LYS A 170 -1.59 0.04 14.26
N SER A 171 -0.27 0.04 14.25
CA SER A 171 0.53 1.27 14.19
C SER A 171 0.24 2.08 12.92
N ASN A 172 0.03 1.42 11.77
CA ASN A 172 -0.36 2.11 10.54
C ASN A 172 -1.70 2.85 10.70
N GLU A 173 -2.71 2.24 11.35
CA GLU A 173 -3.98 2.91 11.61
C GLU A 173 -3.80 4.16 12.50
N LEU A 174 -2.97 4.06 13.55
CA LEU A 174 -2.70 5.18 14.46
C LEU A 174 -1.92 6.30 13.77
N LEU A 175 -0.89 5.97 12.98
CA LEU A 175 -0.11 6.93 12.22
C LEU A 175 -0.99 7.65 11.17
N ALA A 176 -1.77 6.90 10.39
CA ALA A 176 -2.68 7.48 9.40
C ALA A 176 -3.72 8.40 10.05
N HIS A 177 -4.29 7.99 11.21
CA HIS A 177 -5.22 8.84 11.96
C HIS A 177 -4.57 10.15 12.40
N ALA A 178 -3.36 10.08 12.98
CA ALA A 178 -2.63 11.26 13.41
C ALA A 178 -2.33 12.21 12.22
N TYR A 179 -1.85 11.68 11.11
CA TYR A 179 -1.55 12.47 9.91
C TYR A 179 -2.80 13.08 9.29
N SER A 180 -3.91 12.34 9.26
CA SER A 180 -5.19 12.86 8.80
C SER A 180 -5.67 14.04 9.65
N LYS A 181 -5.50 13.97 10.98
CA LYS A 181 -5.90 15.06 11.90
C LYS A 181 -4.97 16.26 11.85
N LEU A 182 -3.66 16.03 11.78
CA LEU A 182 -2.66 17.11 11.80
C LEU A 182 -2.54 17.84 10.46
N TYR A 183 -2.64 17.11 9.35
CA TYR A 183 -2.33 17.63 8.02
C TYR A 183 -3.52 17.56 7.05
N GLY A 184 -4.68 17.10 7.49
CA GLY A 184 -5.87 17.04 6.64
C GLY A 184 -5.83 15.98 5.53
N ILE A 185 -4.91 15.02 5.58
CA ILE A 185 -4.77 13.99 4.54
C ILE A 185 -5.95 13.03 4.60
N PRO A 186 -6.80 12.91 3.54
CA PRO A 186 -7.87 11.94 3.52
C PRO A 186 -7.33 10.51 3.46
N CYS A 187 -7.62 9.70 4.50
CA CYS A 187 -7.10 8.34 4.63
C CYS A 187 -8.23 7.31 4.83
N THR A 188 -8.09 6.14 4.18
CA THR A 188 -8.94 4.97 4.44
C THR A 188 -8.08 3.74 4.66
N GLY A 189 -8.16 3.15 5.86
CA GLY A 189 -7.54 1.87 6.18
C GLY A 189 -8.50 0.70 5.93
N LEU A 190 -8.03 -0.33 5.23
CA LEU A 190 -8.80 -1.52 4.91
C LEU A 190 -8.31 -2.70 5.75
N ARG A 191 -9.13 -3.22 6.65
CA ARG A 191 -8.84 -4.40 7.47
C ARG A 191 -9.11 -5.67 6.67
N PHE A 192 -8.15 -6.04 5.81
CA PHE A 192 -8.29 -7.24 5.01
C PHE A 192 -8.36 -8.50 5.87
N PHE A 193 -9.32 -9.35 5.56
CA PHE A 193 -9.37 -10.76 5.96
C PHE A 193 -8.58 -11.61 4.97
N THR A 194 -8.83 -12.93 4.92
CA THR A 194 -8.19 -13.80 3.94
C THR A 194 -8.66 -13.44 2.54
N VAL A 195 -7.74 -12.93 1.73
CA VAL A 195 -8.00 -12.60 0.33
C VAL A 195 -7.64 -13.79 -0.55
N TYR A 196 -8.52 -14.14 -1.47
CA TYR A 196 -8.33 -15.22 -2.43
C TYR A 196 -8.71 -14.78 -3.85
N GLY A 197 -8.20 -15.46 -4.84
CA GLY A 197 -8.48 -15.14 -6.25
C GLY A 197 -7.38 -15.60 -7.20
N PRO A 198 -7.49 -15.27 -8.50
CA PRO A 198 -6.49 -15.62 -9.51
C PRO A 198 -5.10 -15.07 -9.18
N CYS A 199 -4.08 -15.87 -9.43
CA CYS A 199 -2.68 -15.53 -9.14
C CYS A 199 -2.44 -15.17 -7.67
N GLY A 200 -3.16 -15.81 -6.74
CA GLY A 200 -2.98 -15.66 -5.31
C GLY A 200 -1.55 -16.01 -4.86
N ARG A 201 -1.17 -15.52 -3.67
CA ARG A 201 0.09 -15.92 -3.04
C ARG A 201 -0.02 -17.37 -2.53
N PRO A 202 1.00 -18.22 -2.71
CA PRO A 202 1.05 -19.57 -2.13
C PRO A 202 0.99 -19.57 -0.61
#